data_8613418864c49de9ec07bc58513dd697
#
_entry.id   8613418864c49de9ec07bc58513dd697
#
_cell.length_a   1.000
_cell.length_b   1.000
_cell.length_c   1.000
_cell.angle_alpha   90.00
_cell.angle_beta   90.00
_cell.angle_gamma   90.00
#
_symmetry.space_group_name_H-M   'P 1'
#
loop_
_entity.id
_entity.type
_entity.pdbx_description
1 polymer ?
#
loop_
_entity_poly.entity_id
_entity_poly.type
_entity_poly.pdbx_seq_one_letter_code
_entity_poly.pdbx_strand_id
1 'polypeptide(L)'
;MLRVAVVGGGPSGSCAAEVLAKAGIQTWIFERKLDNAKPCGGAIPLCMVAEFDLPESIIDRKVRNMRMISPSNREVDIHLDNEDEYIGMCRREVMDSFLRNRAAELGAHLVNGLVTKIDTGANRQGPYTLTYSDYSEGEATGVTKSLEVDLIIGADGANSRVAKAMDAGDYNVAIAFQERIKLPPEEMKYYEDLAEMYVGTDVSPDFYAWVFPKYDHVAVGTGTMQENQSLIKSLQVGIRERARKRLVNGEVIKVEAHPIPEHPRPRRVVGRMALVGDAAGYVTKSSGEGIYFAAKSGRMCAEEIVAASQGGKRVPGEADLKKYLKKWDRQYGATYKVLEILQNIFYRNDAAREAFVEMCDDKDVQRLTFDSYLYKRVVAMNPWQQ
;
A
#
# COMPACT_ATOMS: atom_id res chain seq x y z
N MET A 1 0.02 -31.87 7.94
CA MET A 1 0.79 -30.79 7.24
C MET A 1 0.08 -29.49 7.53
N LEU A 2 0.80 -28.42 7.85
CA LEU A 2 0.24 -27.10 8.16
C LEU A 2 -0.50 -26.52 6.94
N ARG A 3 -1.75 -26.09 7.13
CA ARG A 3 -2.62 -25.51 6.11
C ARG A 3 -2.84 -24.02 6.43
N VAL A 4 -2.48 -23.14 5.50
CA VAL A 4 -2.57 -21.69 5.69
C VAL A 4 -3.44 -21.06 4.61
N ALA A 5 -4.43 -20.28 5.03
CA ALA A 5 -5.19 -19.42 4.13
C ALA A 5 -4.64 -17.99 4.18
N VAL A 6 -4.36 -17.42 3.03
CA VAL A 6 -4.03 -16.02 2.82
C VAL A 6 -5.24 -15.36 2.17
N VAL A 7 -5.94 -14.51 2.88
CA VAL A 7 -7.15 -13.83 2.42
C VAL A 7 -6.76 -12.47 1.86
N GLY A 8 -6.83 -12.31 0.55
CA GLY A 8 -6.40 -11.15 -0.23
C GLY A 8 -5.11 -11.41 -1.02
N GLY A 9 -5.15 -11.16 -2.33
CA GLY A 9 -4.05 -11.37 -3.29
C GLY A 9 -3.33 -10.08 -3.70
N GLY A 10 -3.36 -9.05 -2.87
CA GLY A 10 -2.53 -7.85 -3.04
C GLY A 10 -1.07 -8.10 -2.63
N PRO A 11 -0.20 -7.06 -2.61
CA PRO A 11 1.22 -7.22 -2.33
C PRO A 11 1.51 -7.96 -1.01
N SER A 12 0.75 -7.69 0.05
CA SER A 12 0.96 -8.35 1.35
C SER A 12 0.65 -9.84 1.31
N GLY A 13 -0.48 -10.21 0.73
CA GLY A 13 -0.88 -11.61 0.65
C GLY A 13 -0.02 -12.42 -0.30
N SER A 14 0.31 -11.86 -1.46
CA SER A 14 1.14 -12.54 -2.45
C SER A 14 2.56 -12.79 -1.94
N CYS A 15 3.18 -11.79 -1.28
CA CYS A 15 4.50 -11.95 -0.69
C CYS A 15 4.49 -12.92 0.51
N ALA A 16 3.41 -12.95 1.30
CA ALA A 16 3.28 -13.95 2.35
C ALA A 16 3.17 -15.37 1.78
N ALA A 17 2.31 -15.56 0.79
CA ALA A 17 2.09 -16.85 0.17
C ALA A 17 3.33 -17.36 -0.58
N GLU A 18 4.11 -16.49 -1.20
CA GLU A 18 5.40 -16.83 -1.81
C GLU A 18 6.35 -17.48 -0.79
N VAL A 19 6.51 -16.86 0.38
CA VAL A 19 7.40 -17.38 1.45
C VAL A 19 6.90 -18.72 1.96
N LEU A 20 5.60 -18.86 2.20
CA LEU A 20 5.00 -20.10 2.68
C LEU A 20 5.15 -21.23 1.66
N ALA A 21 4.87 -20.96 0.39
CA ALA A 21 4.98 -21.94 -0.69
C ALA A 21 6.43 -22.40 -0.91
N LYS A 22 7.40 -21.49 -0.92
CA LYS A 22 8.85 -21.82 -0.96
C LYS A 22 9.28 -22.75 0.18
N ALA A 23 8.64 -22.62 1.35
CA ALA A 23 8.90 -23.49 2.50
C ALA A 23 8.12 -24.83 2.48
N GLY A 24 7.38 -25.12 1.41
CA GLY A 24 6.57 -26.33 1.26
C GLY A 24 5.33 -26.37 2.15
N ILE A 25 4.86 -25.24 2.67
CA ILE A 25 3.65 -25.14 3.48
C ILE A 25 2.43 -25.06 2.54
N GLN A 26 1.42 -25.87 2.81
CA GLN A 26 0.19 -25.90 2.03
C GLN A 26 -0.55 -24.56 2.19
N THR A 27 -0.63 -23.77 1.11
CA THR A 27 -1.06 -22.37 1.13
C THR A 27 -2.13 -22.11 0.08
N TRP A 28 -3.21 -21.43 0.46
CA TRP A 28 -4.23 -20.91 -0.46
C TRP A 28 -4.24 -19.38 -0.43
N ILE A 29 -4.25 -18.75 -1.61
CA ILE A 29 -4.45 -17.30 -1.76
C ILE A 29 -5.88 -17.10 -2.30
N PHE A 30 -6.68 -16.33 -1.60
CA PHE A 30 -8.02 -15.96 -2.05
C PHE A 30 -8.00 -14.53 -2.62
N GLU A 31 -8.31 -14.39 -3.91
CA GLU A 31 -8.47 -13.08 -4.53
C GLU A 31 -9.76 -13.06 -5.36
N ARG A 32 -10.66 -12.12 -5.03
CA ARG A 32 -11.98 -12.04 -5.66
C ARG A 32 -11.96 -11.58 -7.11
N LYS A 33 -10.94 -10.80 -7.50
CA LYS A 33 -10.77 -10.24 -8.84
C LYS A 33 -9.30 -10.29 -9.23
N LEU A 34 -8.96 -11.24 -10.08
CA LEU A 34 -7.57 -11.44 -10.51
C LEU A 34 -7.04 -10.33 -11.42
N ASP A 35 -7.92 -9.60 -12.09
CA ASP A 35 -7.64 -8.47 -12.99
C ASP A 35 -7.85 -7.10 -12.34
N ASN A 36 -8.06 -7.06 -11.02
CA ASN A 36 -8.42 -5.83 -10.33
C ASN A 36 -7.25 -4.84 -10.25
N ALA A 37 -7.52 -3.63 -10.71
CA ALA A 37 -6.67 -2.47 -10.46
C ALA A 37 -7.11 -1.78 -9.17
N LYS A 38 -6.42 -2.04 -8.05
CA LYS A 38 -6.65 -1.29 -6.81
C LYS A 38 -6.32 0.20 -7.04
N PRO A 39 -7.22 1.13 -6.64
CA PRO A 39 -6.92 2.57 -6.70
C PRO A 39 -5.64 2.90 -5.95
N CYS A 40 -4.68 3.52 -6.65
CA CYS A 40 -3.38 3.80 -6.07
C CYS A 40 -2.55 4.73 -6.97
N GLY A 41 -1.82 5.67 -6.38
CA GLY A 41 -0.78 6.44 -7.07
C GLY A 41 0.31 5.56 -7.70
N GLY A 42 0.55 4.37 -7.16
CA GLY A 42 1.43 3.33 -7.72
C GLY A 42 2.92 3.64 -7.64
N ALA A 43 3.31 4.60 -6.82
CA ALA A 43 4.71 4.88 -6.54
C ALA A 43 5.29 3.81 -5.61
N ILE A 44 6.42 3.23 -5.97
CA ILE A 44 7.17 2.28 -5.16
C ILE A 44 8.62 2.75 -4.96
N PRO A 45 9.19 2.52 -3.76
CA PRO A 45 10.57 2.91 -3.49
C PRO A 45 11.56 1.98 -4.20
N LEU A 46 12.74 2.51 -4.54
CA LEU A 46 13.80 1.77 -5.22
C LEU A 46 14.18 0.48 -4.48
N CYS A 47 14.28 0.52 -3.16
CA CYS A 47 14.61 -0.67 -2.37
C CYS A 47 13.61 -1.82 -2.53
N MET A 48 12.34 -1.52 -2.85
CA MET A 48 11.34 -2.56 -3.08
C MET A 48 11.66 -3.37 -4.34
N VAL A 49 12.18 -2.74 -5.38
CA VAL A 49 12.53 -3.40 -6.64
C VAL A 49 13.56 -4.50 -6.40
N ALA A 50 14.65 -4.17 -5.72
CA ALA A 50 15.70 -5.14 -5.39
C ALA A 50 15.26 -6.15 -4.31
N GLU A 51 14.61 -5.68 -3.23
CA GLU A 51 14.24 -6.55 -2.10
C GLU A 51 13.22 -7.62 -2.48
N PHE A 52 12.32 -7.32 -3.42
CA PHE A 52 11.26 -8.24 -3.85
C PHE A 52 11.48 -8.83 -5.24
N ASP A 53 12.69 -8.70 -5.81
CA ASP A 53 13.05 -9.22 -7.14
C ASP A 53 11.99 -8.85 -8.18
N LEU A 54 11.64 -7.56 -8.23
CA LEU A 54 10.63 -7.08 -9.16
C LEU A 54 11.28 -6.87 -10.54
N PRO A 55 10.74 -7.47 -11.62
CA PRO A 55 11.28 -7.28 -12.94
C PRO A 55 11.01 -5.86 -13.45
N GLU A 56 11.93 -5.36 -14.27
CA GLU A 56 11.81 -4.02 -14.85
C GLU A 56 10.50 -3.82 -15.65
N SER A 57 9.97 -4.90 -16.21
CA SER A 57 8.74 -4.89 -17.01
C SER A 57 7.48 -4.46 -16.26
N ILE A 58 7.48 -4.46 -14.92
CA ILE A 58 6.35 -3.94 -14.12
C ILE A 58 6.46 -2.44 -13.83
N ILE A 59 7.61 -1.82 -14.11
CA ILE A 59 7.85 -0.40 -13.89
C ILE A 59 7.41 0.36 -15.16
N ASP A 60 6.30 1.07 -15.08
CA ASP A 60 5.79 1.86 -16.19
C ASP A 60 6.64 3.10 -16.46
N ARG A 61 7.12 3.77 -15.37
CA ARG A 61 7.95 4.97 -15.41
C ARG A 61 8.98 4.96 -14.29
N LYS A 62 10.19 5.46 -14.61
CA LYS A 62 11.26 5.73 -13.63
C LYS A 62 11.31 7.24 -13.38
N VAL A 63 10.63 7.68 -12.33
CA VAL A 63 10.54 9.11 -11.99
C VAL A 63 11.78 9.53 -11.21
N ARG A 64 12.51 10.50 -11.72
CA ARG A 64 13.68 11.10 -11.09
C ARG A 64 13.49 12.56 -10.71
N ASN A 65 12.42 13.16 -11.21
CA ASN A 65 12.02 14.52 -10.92
C ASN A 65 10.71 14.54 -10.13
N MET A 66 10.70 15.24 -9.02
CA MET A 66 9.50 15.49 -8.24
C MET A 66 9.30 17.00 -8.10
N ARG A 67 8.11 17.46 -8.39
CA ARG A 67 7.74 18.88 -8.21
C ARG A 67 6.78 19.01 -7.04
N MET A 68 7.19 19.80 -6.06
CA MET A 68 6.34 20.21 -4.96
C MET A 68 5.69 21.55 -5.28
N ILE A 69 4.38 21.67 -5.13
CA ILE A 69 3.63 22.87 -5.45
C ILE A 69 2.91 23.37 -4.18
N SER A 70 3.29 24.58 -3.73
CA SER A 70 2.81 25.20 -2.49
C SER A 70 1.39 25.79 -2.64
N PRO A 71 0.73 26.21 -1.54
CA PRO A 71 -0.55 26.90 -1.61
C PRO A 71 -0.54 28.18 -2.48
N SER A 72 0.59 28.90 -2.52
CA SER A 72 0.77 30.07 -3.38
C SER A 72 1.12 29.72 -4.84
N ASN A 73 1.16 28.43 -5.20
CA ASN A 73 1.66 27.90 -6.47
C ASN A 73 3.16 28.14 -6.72
N ARG A 74 3.95 28.32 -5.67
CA ARG A 74 5.41 28.21 -5.78
C ARG A 74 5.76 26.76 -6.13
N GLU A 75 6.59 26.60 -7.15
CA GLU A 75 7.09 25.29 -7.58
C GLU A 75 8.52 25.09 -7.07
N VAL A 76 8.80 23.95 -6.48
CA VAL A 76 10.13 23.52 -6.08
C VAL A 76 10.41 22.19 -6.75
N ASP A 77 11.42 22.15 -7.60
CA ASP A 77 11.86 20.97 -8.32
C ASP A 77 12.93 20.23 -7.53
N ILE A 78 12.72 18.97 -7.33
CA ILE A 78 13.62 18.06 -6.65
C ILE A 78 14.08 17.02 -7.65
N HIS A 79 15.40 16.90 -7.84
CA HIS A 79 16.00 15.99 -8.78
C HIS A 79 16.88 14.95 -8.07
N LEU A 80 16.79 13.69 -8.52
CA LEU A 80 17.70 12.62 -8.09
C LEU A 80 18.94 12.66 -8.96
N ASP A 81 20.07 13.08 -8.36
CA ASP A 81 21.34 13.27 -9.09
C ASP A 81 21.98 11.93 -9.53
N ASN A 82 21.74 10.86 -8.77
CA ASN A 82 22.24 9.54 -9.13
C ASN A 82 21.35 8.90 -10.22
N GLU A 83 21.95 8.55 -11.35
CA GLU A 83 21.23 7.98 -12.50
C GLU A 83 20.56 6.63 -12.21
N ASP A 84 21.06 5.89 -11.24
CA ASP A 84 20.51 4.60 -10.81
C ASP A 84 19.35 4.76 -9.83
N GLU A 85 19.11 5.97 -9.31
CA GLU A 85 18.03 6.26 -8.35
C GLU A 85 16.75 6.74 -9.05
N TYR A 86 15.63 6.15 -8.69
CA TYR A 86 14.30 6.53 -9.20
C TYR A 86 13.19 6.08 -8.25
N ILE A 87 12.04 6.72 -8.40
CA ILE A 87 10.77 6.23 -7.87
C ILE A 87 10.10 5.42 -8.98
N GLY A 88 9.84 4.14 -8.74
CA GLY A 88 9.14 3.29 -9.70
C GLY A 88 7.65 3.63 -9.72
N MET A 89 7.10 3.96 -10.89
CA MET A 89 5.66 4.08 -11.07
C MET A 89 5.14 2.82 -11.74
N CYS A 90 4.15 2.18 -11.13
CA CYS A 90 3.61 0.92 -11.64
C CYS A 90 2.07 0.90 -11.63
N ARG A 91 1.50 0.13 -12.54
CA ARG A 91 0.08 -0.20 -12.53
C ARG A 91 -0.14 -1.38 -11.59
N ARG A 92 -1.08 -1.23 -10.67
CA ARG A 92 -1.38 -2.24 -9.64
C ARG A 92 -1.87 -3.56 -10.24
N GLU A 93 -2.65 -3.51 -11.31
CA GLU A 93 -3.10 -4.70 -12.04
C GLU A 93 -1.93 -5.53 -12.57
N VAL A 94 -0.85 -4.88 -13.01
CA VAL A 94 0.35 -5.57 -13.52
C VAL A 94 1.19 -6.13 -12.37
N MET A 95 1.52 -5.29 -11.39
CA MET A 95 2.36 -5.68 -10.25
C MET A 95 1.68 -6.75 -9.38
N ASP A 96 0.40 -6.55 -9.02
CA ASP A 96 -0.31 -7.49 -8.16
C ASP A 96 -0.48 -8.86 -8.83
N SER A 97 -0.75 -8.89 -10.15
CA SER A 97 -0.82 -10.14 -10.92
C SER A 97 0.52 -10.85 -10.97
N PHE A 98 1.61 -10.11 -11.21
CA PHE A 98 2.96 -10.68 -11.18
C PHE A 98 3.26 -11.36 -9.84
N LEU A 99 3.02 -10.69 -8.72
CA LEU A 99 3.29 -11.23 -7.39
C LEU A 99 2.43 -12.47 -7.08
N ARG A 100 1.14 -12.45 -7.45
CA ARG A 100 0.25 -13.62 -7.28
C ARG A 100 0.69 -14.82 -8.09
N ASN A 101 0.98 -14.59 -9.37
CA ASN A 101 1.39 -15.67 -10.28
C ASN A 101 2.69 -16.29 -9.82
N ARG A 102 3.67 -15.48 -9.40
CA ARG A 102 4.93 -15.98 -8.84
C ARG A 102 4.72 -16.86 -7.60
N ALA A 103 3.81 -16.46 -6.69
CA ALA A 103 3.47 -17.29 -5.55
C ALA A 103 2.78 -18.61 -5.96
N ALA A 104 1.93 -18.57 -6.98
CA ALA A 104 1.26 -19.76 -7.52
C ALA A 104 2.27 -20.71 -8.21
N GLU A 105 3.20 -20.20 -9.00
CA GLU A 105 4.29 -20.98 -9.62
C GLU A 105 5.17 -21.69 -8.59
N LEU A 106 5.29 -21.13 -7.39
CA LEU A 106 6.02 -21.72 -6.27
C LEU A 106 5.19 -22.72 -5.45
N GLY A 107 3.93 -22.97 -5.84
CA GLY A 107 3.08 -23.99 -5.25
C GLY A 107 1.94 -23.47 -4.36
N ALA A 108 1.71 -22.16 -4.27
CA ALA A 108 0.50 -21.66 -3.62
C ALA A 108 -0.74 -21.89 -4.51
N HIS A 109 -1.84 -22.31 -3.90
CA HIS A 109 -3.12 -22.49 -4.58
C HIS A 109 -3.82 -21.12 -4.72
N LEU A 110 -3.77 -20.53 -5.93
CA LEU A 110 -4.49 -19.29 -6.21
C LEU A 110 -5.98 -19.59 -6.47
N VAL A 111 -6.84 -19.06 -5.61
CA VAL A 111 -8.29 -19.21 -5.70
C VAL A 111 -8.90 -17.88 -6.17
N ASN A 112 -9.54 -17.87 -7.34
CA ASN A 112 -10.39 -16.75 -7.75
C ASN A 112 -11.67 -16.77 -6.92
N GLY A 113 -11.62 -16.21 -5.72
CA GLY A 113 -12.71 -16.36 -4.77
C GLY A 113 -12.78 -15.28 -3.71
N LEU A 114 -14.00 -15.01 -3.27
CA LEU A 114 -14.31 -14.10 -2.18
C LEU A 114 -14.62 -14.87 -0.90
N VAL A 115 -13.76 -14.75 0.09
CA VAL A 115 -14.05 -15.26 1.44
C VAL A 115 -15.22 -14.45 2.02
N THR A 116 -16.33 -15.11 2.29
CA THR A 116 -17.58 -14.48 2.76
C THR A 116 -17.79 -14.65 4.26
N LYS A 117 -17.33 -15.78 4.84
CA LYS A 117 -17.45 -16.08 6.27
C LYS A 117 -16.19 -16.78 6.76
N ILE A 118 -15.83 -16.49 8.01
CA ILE A 118 -14.75 -17.17 8.73
C ILE A 118 -15.34 -17.65 10.05
N ASP A 119 -15.38 -18.97 10.23
CA ASP A 119 -15.75 -19.58 11.50
C ASP A 119 -14.46 -19.80 12.32
N THR A 120 -14.36 -19.08 13.44
CA THR A 120 -13.19 -19.11 14.30
C THR A 120 -13.32 -20.06 15.48
N GLY A 121 -14.48 -20.70 15.62
CA GLY A 121 -14.80 -21.46 16.82
C GLY A 121 -14.88 -20.59 18.09
N ALA A 122 -15.32 -21.15 19.19
CA ALA A 122 -15.58 -20.40 20.43
C ALA A 122 -14.30 -19.83 21.06
N ASN A 123 -13.18 -20.49 20.96
CA ASN A 123 -11.90 -20.11 21.59
C ASN A 123 -10.91 -19.41 20.63
N ARG A 124 -11.25 -19.27 19.36
CA ARG A 124 -10.40 -18.69 18.31
C ARG A 124 -9.01 -19.34 18.17
N GLN A 125 -8.86 -20.62 18.51
CA GLN A 125 -7.58 -21.33 18.45
C GLN A 125 -7.45 -22.22 17.21
N GLY A 126 -8.48 -22.25 16.34
CA GLY A 126 -8.54 -23.10 15.15
C GLY A 126 -8.72 -24.60 15.46
N PRO A 127 -8.85 -25.44 14.45
CA PRO A 127 -8.84 -25.06 13.03
C PRO A 127 -9.99 -24.10 12.66
N TYR A 128 -9.82 -23.38 11.55
CA TYR A 128 -10.79 -22.41 11.07
C TYR A 128 -11.48 -22.91 9.81
N THR A 129 -12.77 -22.61 9.66
CA THR A 129 -13.48 -22.90 8.41
C THR A 129 -13.76 -21.59 7.68
N LEU A 130 -13.20 -21.45 6.46
CA LEU A 130 -13.52 -20.37 5.55
C LEU A 130 -14.63 -20.81 4.60
N THR A 131 -15.70 -20.00 4.51
CA THR A 131 -16.69 -20.12 3.44
C THR A 131 -16.38 -19.05 2.39
N TYR A 132 -16.37 -19.42 1.13
CA TYR A 132 -16.06 -18.51 0.04
C TYR A 132 -16.91 -18.77 -1.21
N SER A 133 -17.11 -17.72 -2.02
CA SER A 133 -17.67 -17.83 -3.37
C SER A 133 -16.51 -18.01 -4.34
N ASP A 134 -16.49 -19.14 -5.04
CA ASP A 134 -15.49 -19.46 -6.06
C ASP A 134 -16.01 -19.02 -7.45
N TYR A 135 -15.23 -18.21 -8.14
CA TYR A 135 -15.56 -17.65 -9.45
C TYR A 135 -14.82 -18.33 -10.60
N SER A 136 -14.07 -19.41 -10.35
CA SER A 136 -13.23 -20.07 -11.36
C SER A 136 -14.02 -20.66 -12.53
N GLU A 137 -15.29 -21.00 -12.31
CA GLU A 137 -16.18 -21.53 -13.34
C GLU A 137 -16.94 -20.45 -14.14
N GLY A 138 -16.62 -19.16 -13.91
CA GLY A 138 -17.18 -18.03 -14.65
C GLY A 138 -18.60 -17.61 -14.24
N GLU A 139 -19.17 -18.19 -13.19
CA GLU A 139 -20.48 -17.80 -12.67
C GLU A 139 -20.41 -16.43 -11.97
N ALA A 140 -21.31 -15.52 -12.31
CA ALA A 140 -21.32 -14.17 -11.74
C ALA A 140 -21.53 -14.16 -10.22
N THR A 141 -22.27 -15.13 -9.66
CA THR A 141 -22.52 -15.27 -8.21
C THR A 141 -21.49 -16.14 -7.52
N GLY A 142 -20.70 -16.90 -8.28
CA GLY A 142 -19.75 -17.89 -7.78
C GLY A 142 -20.41 -19.10 -7.13
N VAL A 143 -19.66 -20.19 -7.00
CA VAL A 143 -20.07 -21.40 -6.30
C VAL A 143 -19.61 -21.34 -4.85
N THR A 144 -20.52 -21.54 -3.90
CA THR A 144 -20.18 -21.55 -2.47
C THR A 144 -19.39 -22.82 -2.14
N LYS A 145 -18.18 -22.62 -1.64
CA LYS A 145 -17.27 -23.67 -1.18
C LYS A 145 -16.79 -23.38 0.26
N SER A 146 -16.25 -24.40 0.92
CA SER A 146 -15.61 -24.24 2.23
C SER A 146 -14.25 -24.90 2.27
N LEU A 147 -13.36 -24.36 3.10
CA LEU A 147 -12.01 -24.86 3.32
C LEU A 147 -11.67 -24.78 4.80
N GLU A 148 -11.17 -25.90 5.35
CA GLU A 148 -10.63 -25.92 6.70
C GLU A 148 -9.12 -25.69 6.70
N VAL A 149 -8.64 -24.76 7.54
CA VAL A 149 -7.23 -24.37 7.64
C VAL A 149 -6.81 -24.24 9.11
N ASP A 150 -5.52 -24.32 9.34
CA ASP A 150 -4.94 -24.26 10.69
C ASP A 150 -4.57 -22.83 11.09
N LEU A 151 -4.33 -21.93 10.10
CA LEU A 151 -3.89 -20.57 10.29
C LEU A 151 -4.42 -19.67 9.18
N ILE A 152 -4.71 -18.38 9.50
CA ILE A 152 -5.16 -17.38 8.54
C ILE A 152 -4.24 -16.16 8.58
N ILE A 153 -3.82 -15.69 7.39
CA ILE A 153 -3.23 -14.37 7.19
C ILE A 153 -4.29 -13.47 6.53
N GLY A 154 -4.71 -12.43 7.23
CA GLY A 154 -5.60 -11.40 6.71
C GLY A 154 -4.82 -10.34 5.94
N ALA A 155 -4.94 -10.37 4.61
CA ALA A 155 -4.32 -9.47 3.64
C ALA A 155 -5.37 -8.78 2.76
N ASP A 156 -6.61 -8.74 3.23
CA ASP A 156 -7.83 -8.37 2.50
C ASP A 156 -8.16 -6.86 2.57
N GLY A 157 -7.13 -6.04 2.81
CA GLY A 157 -7.18 -4.59 2.69
C GLY A 157 -7.93 -3.88 3.82
N ALA A 158 -8.21 -2.61 3.62
CA ALA A 158 -8.75 -1.73 4.66
C ALA A 158 -10.10 -2.22 5.25
N ASN A 159 -10.94 -2.83 4.42
CA ASN A 159 -12.25 -3.37 4.84
C ASN A 159 -12.18 -4.85 5.24
N SER A 160 -11.10 -5.27 5.86
CA SER A 160 -10.77 -6.67 6.18
C SER A 160 -11.88 -7.43 6.90
N ARG A 161 -12.29 -8.55 6.31
CA ARG A 161 -13.17 -9.54 6.95
C ARG A 161 -12.44 -10.36 8.02
N VAL A 162 -11.16 -10.63 7.79
CA VAL A 162 -10.33 -11.31 8.81
C VAL A 162 -10.22 -10.45 10.05
N ALA A 163 -9.98 -9.13 9.91
CA ALA A 163 -9.96 -8.21 11.05
C ALA A 163 -11.27 -8.21 11.83
N LYS A 164 -12.41 -8.25 11.14
CA LYS A 164 -13.74 -8.38 11.80
C LYS A 164 -13.90 -9.72 12.50
N ALA A 165 -13.53 -10.82 11.87
CA ALA A 165 -13.66 -12.16 12.45
C ALA A 165 -12.81 -12.35 13.71
N MET A 166 -11.62 -11.74 13.76
CA MET A 166 -10.75 -11.79 14.94
C MET A 166 -11.01 -10.70 15.97
N ASP A 167 -11.97 -9.82 15.72
CA ASP A 167 -12.24 -8.65 16.58
C ASP A 167 -10.99 -7.78 16.79
N ALA A 168 -10.36 -7.40 15.68
CA ALA A 168 -9.09 -6.68 15.67
C ALA A 168 -9.16 -5.25 16.23
N GLY A 169 -10.36 -4.73 16.46
CA GLY A 169 -10.63 -3.31 16.74
C GLY A 169 -10.60 -2.48 15.46
N ASP A 170 -11.01 -1.22 15.59
CA ASP A 170 -11.11 -0.29 14.49
C ASP A 170 -9.86 0.57 14.34
N TYR A 171 -9.77 1.26 13.24
CA TYR A 171 -8.82 2.33 12.96
C TYR A 171 -9.50 3.44 12.13
N ASN A 172 -8.97 4.64 12.22
CA ASN A 172 -9.40 5.73 11.37
C ASN A 172 -8.90 5.51 9.94
N VAL A 173 -9.65 6.01 8.99
CA VAL A 173 -9.30 5.95 7.56
C VAL A 173 -9.38 7.34 6.94
N ALA A 174 -8.40 7.66 6.10
CA ALA A 174 -8.53 8.72 5.11
C ALA A 174 -9.19 8.16 3.85
N ILE A 175 -9.85 9.00 3.09
CA ILE A 175 -10.38 8.63 1.78
C ILE A 175 -9.46 9.23 0.72
N ALA A 176 -8.85 8.37 -0.09
CA ALA A 176 -8.20 8.76 -1.33
C ALA A 176 -9.20 8.70 -2.49
N PHE A 177 -9.22 9.74 -3.29
CA PHE A 177 -10.01 9.83 -4.51
C PHE A 177 -9.09 10.20 -5.67
N GLN A 178 -9.22 9.50 -6.80
CA GLN A 178 -8.43 9.81 -7.98
C GLN A 178 -9.17 9.57 -9.28
N GLU A 179 -8.74 10.28 -10.31
CA GLU A 179 -9.09 10.06 -11.70
C GLU A 179 -7.88 9.55 -12.45
N ARG A 180 -8.05 8.51 -13.28
CA ARG A 180 -7.07 8.17 -14.31
C ARG A 180 -7.38 9.00 -15.54
N ILE A 181 -6.42 9.78 -15.98
CA ILE A 181 -6.57 10.71 -17.09
C ILE A 181 -5.59 10.34 -18.18
N LYS A 182 -6.12 9.87 -19.30
CA LYS A 182 -5.33 9.59 -20.49
C LYS A 182 -4.99 10.88 -21.17
N LEU A 183 -3.69 11.13 -21.38
CA LEU A 183 -3.19 12.31 -22.06
C LEU A 183 -2.76 11.96 -23.48
N PRO A 184 -2.82 12.94 -24.42
CA PRO A 184 -2.16 12.80 -25.71
C PRO A 184 -0.67 12.48 -25.53
N PRO A 185 -0.05 11.71 -26.45
CA PRO A 185 1.36 11.31 -26.33
C PRO A 185 2.33 12.49 -26.15
N GLU A 186 2.06 13.62 -26.79
CA GLU A 186 2.90 14.83 -26.66
C GLU A 186 2.82 15.43 -25.26
N GLU A 187 1.66 15.39 -24.60
CA GLU A 187 1.48 15.90 -23.23
C GLU A 187 2.03 14.89 -22.20
N MET A 188 1.98 13.58 -22.49
CA MET A 188 2.61 12.57 -21.65
C MET A 188 4.13 12.71 -21.56
N LYS A 189 4.80 13.31 -22.57
CA LYS A 189 6.24 13.60 -22.51
C LYS A 189 6.61 14.52 -21.34
N TYR A 190 5.73 15.43 -20.95
CA TYR A 190 5.94 16.29 -19.78
C TYR A 190 6.05 15.46 -18.48
N TYR A 191 5.30 14.36 -18.40
CA TYR A 191 5.26 13.45 -17.25
C TYR A 191 6.15 12.21 -17.43
N GLU A 192 7.05 12.18 -18.40
CA GLU A 192 7.88 11.00 -18.68
C GLU A 192 8.73 10.60 -17.48
N ASP A 193 9.26 11.60 -16.78
CA ASP A 193 10.17 11.48 -15.64
C ASP A 193 9.78 12.39 -14.46
N LEU A 194 8.55 12.89 -14.44
CA LEU A 194 8.08 13.88 -13.47
C LEU A 194 6.84 13.40 -12.72
N ALA A 195 6.87 13.49 -11.39
CA ALA A 195 5.71 13.39 -10.52
C ALA A 195 5.47 14.73 -9.83
N GLU A 196 4.21 15.13 -9.67
CA GLU A 196 3.84 16.38 -9.00
C GLU A 196 3.06 16.10 -7.72
N MET A 197 3.40 16.83 -6.65
CA MET A 197 2.67 16.87 -5.38
C MET A 197 2.20 18.29 -5.09
N TYR A 198 0.93 18.42 -4.80
CA TYR A 198 0.28 19.68 -4.50
C TYR A 198 -0.16 19.72 -3.04
N VAL A 199 0.17 20.78 -2.32
CA VAL A 199 -0.33 21.04 -0.98
C VAL A 199 -1.12 22.34 -0.94
N GLY A 200 -2.14 22.40 -0.10
CA GLY A 200 -3.04 23.55 0.03
C GLY A 200 -4.44 23.12 0.46
N THR A 201 -5.13 23.97 1.19
CA THR A 201 -6.49 23.68 1.68
C THR A 201 -7.48 23.42 0.54
N ASP A 202 -7.24 24.00 -0.64
CA ASP A 202 -8.04 23.83 -1.86
C ASP A 202 -7.90 22.44 -2.51
N VAL A 203 -6.81 21.72 -2.23
CA VAL A 203 -6.54 20.37 -2.77
C VAL A 203 -6.56 19.27 -1.71
N SER A 204 -6.19 19.59 -0.47
CA SER A 204 -6.34 18.72 0.71
C SER A 204 -6.14 19.52 2.01
N PRO A 205 -7.08 19.45 2.97
CA PRO A 205 -6.94 20.15 4.26
C PRO A 205 -5.95 19.50 5.21
N ASP A 206 -5.61 18.20 5.03
CA ASP A 206 -4.89 17.39 6.00
C ASP A 206 -3.93 16.35 5.37
N PHE A 207 -3.77 16.42 4.04
CA PHE A 207 -2.91 15.54 3.27
C PHE A 207 -2.33 16.30 2.06
N TYR A 208 -2.18 15.67 0.91
CA TYR A 208 -1.74 16.28 -0.35
C TYR A 208 -2.56 15.76 -1.53
N ALA A 209 -2.44 16.45 -2.66
CA ALA A 209 -2.91 15.96 -3.95
C ALA A 209 -1.73 15.64 -4.86
N TRP A 210 -1.96 14.82 -5.89
CA TRP A 210 -0.91 14.31 -6.76
C TRP A 210 -1.30 14.27 -8.23
N VAL A 211 -0.29 14.37 -9.09
CA VAL A 211 -0.32 13.98 -10.50
C VAL A 211 0.85 13.02 -10.74
N PHE A 212 0.55 11.73 -10.79
CA PHE A 212 1.56 10.69 -10.89
C PHE A 212 1.46 9.97 -12.23
N PRO A 213 2.56 9.90 -13.01
CA PRO A 213 2.55 9.25 -14.32
C PRO A 213 2.42 7.74 -14.21
N LYS A 214 1.74 7.18 -15.20
CA LYS A 214 1.64 5.74 -15.47
C LYS A 214 2.07 5.48 -16.91
N TYR A 215 1.69 4.35 -17.44
CA TYR A 215 2.04 3.92 -18.79
C TYR A 215 1.62 4.93 -19.87
N ASP A 216 0.33 5.22 -20.02
CA ASP A 216 -0.26 6.11 -21.03
C ASP A 216 -1.22 7.14 -20.44
N HIS A 217 -1.23 7.27 -19.12
CA HIS A 217 -2.12 8.16 -18.39
C HIS A 217 -1.45 8.68 -17.12
N VAL A 218 -2.07 9.65 -16.49
CA VAL A 218 -1.69 10.12 -15.16
C VAL A 218 -2.79 9.77 -14.14
N ALA A 219 -2.39 9.44 -12.93
CA ALA A 219 -3.28 9.35 -11.78
C ALA A 219 -3.33 10.73 -11.10
N VAL A 220 -4.47 11.39 -11.17
CA VAL A 220 -4.71 12.70 -10.56
C VAL A 220 -5.64 12.52 -9.37
N GLY A 221 -5.16 12.81 -8.18
CA GLY A 221 -5.95 12.51 -7.00
C GLY A 221 -5.64 13.37 -5.79
N THR A 222 -6.45 13.17 -4.77
CA THR A 222 -6.35 13.81 -3.46
C THR A 222 -6.75 12.84 -2.36
N GLY A 223 -6.40 13.16 -1.12
CA GLY A 223 -6.82 12.41 0.06
C GLY A 223 -7.23 13.34 1.19
N THR A 224 -8.11 12.86 2.08
CA THR A 224 -8.49 13.58 3.31
C THR A 224 -9.02 12.62 4.36
N MET A 225 -8.81 12.96 5.63
CA MET A 225 -9.41 12.28 6.78
C MET A 225 -10.85 12.74 7.05
N GLN A 226 -11.32 13.80 6.41
CA GLN A 226 -12.65 14.33 6.65
C GLN A 226 -13.72 13.50 5.93
N GLU A 227 -14.65 12.95 6.69
CA GLU A 227 -15.74 12.09 6.19
C GLU A 227 -16.86 12.91 5.51
N ASN A 228 -16.52 13.70 4.51
CA ASN A 228 -17.50 14.50 3.78
C ASN A 228 -17.36 14.26 2.27
N GLN A 229 -18.33 13.55 1.69
CA GLN A 229 -18.33 13.22 0.27
C GLN A 229 -18.37 14.46 -0.66
N SER A 230 -18.99 15.55 -0.23
CA SER A 230 -19.00 16.79 -1.03
C SER A 230 -17.63 17.45 -1.01
N LEU A 231 -16.92 17.38 0.12
CA LEU A 231 -15.57 17.92 0.25
C LEU A 231 -14.60 17.19 -0.70
N ILE A 232 -14.60 15.86 -0.71
CA ILE A 232 -13.63 15.11 -1.55
C ILE A 232 -13.79 15.45 -3.03
N LYS A 233 -15.02 15.69 -3.49
CA LYS A 233 -15.28 16.14 -4.86
C LYS A 233 -14.75 17.55 -5.13
N SER A 234 -14.92 18.48 -4.18
CA SER A 234 -14.38 19.84 -4.33
C SER A 234 -12.85 19.86 -4.33
N LEU A 235 -12.21 19.02 -3.52
CA LEU A 235 -10.75 18.86 -3.52
C LEU A 235 -10.24 18.29 -4.86
N GLN A 236 -10.98 17.34 -5.46
CA GLN A 236 -10.65 16.83 -6.79
C GLN A 236 -10.80 17.91 -7.88
N VAL A 237 -11.80 18.77 -7.77
CA VAL A 237 -11.90 19.96 -8.65
C VAL A 237 -10.72 20.88 -8.43
N GLY A 238 -10.30 21.12 -7.18
CA GLY A 238 -9.15 21.93 -6.82
C GLY A 238 -7.86 21.47 -7.49
N ILE A 239 -7.52 20.18 -7.38
CA ILE A 239 -6.31 19.66 -8.05
C ILE A 239 -6.42 19.73 -9.58
N ARG A 240 -7.61 19.45 -10.15
CA ARG A 240 -7.84 19.57 -11.59
C ARG A 240 -7.63 21.01 -12.07
N GLU A 241 -8.07 22.00 -11.31
CA GLU A 241 -7.89 23.41 -11.67
C GLU A 241 -6.42 23.84 -11.55
N ARG A 242 -5.73 23.46 -10.49
CA ARG A 242 -4.30 23.80 -10.32
C ARG A 242 -3.41 23.14 -11.39
N ALA A 243 -3.69 21.90 -11.77
CA ALA A 243 -2.99 21.17 -12.84
C ALA A 243 -3.55 21.41 -14.24
N ARG A 244 -4.58 22.27 -14.41
CA ARG A 244 -5.38 22.46 -15.62
C ARG A 244 -4.57 22.63 -16.90
N LYS A 245 -3.50 23.42 -16.86
CA LYS A 245 -2.67 23.69 -18.05
C LYS A 245 -2.07 22.43 -18.67
N ARG A 246 -1.87 21.39 -17.88
CA ARG A 246 -1.27 20.11 -18.26
C ARG A 246 -2.30 19.00 -18.52
N LEU A 247 -3.54 19.22 -18.12
CA LEU A 247 -4.61 18.19 -18.18
C LEU A 247 -5.75 18.57 -19.14
N VAL A 248 -5.65 19.68 -19.85
CA VAL A 248 -6.75 20.29 -20.65
C VAL A 248 -7.26 19.35 -21.74
N ASN A 249 -6.38 18.59 -22.40
CA ASN A 249 -6.73 17.65 -23.46
C ASN A 249 -6.87 16.20 -22.95
N GLY A 250 -6.85 15.99 -21.63
CA GLY A 250 -6.93 14.68 -21.02
C GLY A 250 -8.35 14.13 -20.96
N GLU A 251 -8.49 12.84 -21.25
CA GLU A 251 -9.73 12.08 -21.12
C GLU A 251 -9.74 11.33 -19.78
N VAL A 252 -10.79 11.51 -18.98
CA VAL A 252 -11.00 10.74 -17.75
C VAL A 252 -11.45 9.34 -18.14
N ILE A 253 -10.55 8.35 -18.00
CA ILE A 253 -10.83 6.95 -18.33
C ILE A 253 -11.37 6.15 -17.15
N LYS A 254 -11.11 6.61 -15.90
CA LYS A 254 -11.60 5.94 -14.69
C LYS A 254 -11.64 6.89 -13.50
N VAL A 255 -12.66 6.74 -12.66
CA VAL A 255 -12.79 7.42 -11.36
C VAL A 255 -12.76 6.37 -10.26
N GLU A 256 -11.96 6.60 -9.22
CA GLU A 256 -11.68 5.62 -8.20
C GLU A 256 -11.62 6.26 -6.81
N ALA A 257 -12.05 5.52 -5.78
CA ALA A 257 -11.85 5.91 -4.38
C ALA A 257 -11.44 4.70 -3.54
N HIS A 258 -10.63 4.94 -2.52
CA HIS A 258 -10.16 3.88 -1.63
C HIS A 258 -9.89 4.41 -0.21
N PRO A 259 -10.32 3.67 0.84
CA PRO A 259 -9.94 4.00 2.20
C PRO A 259 -8.47 3.70 2.46
N ILE A 260 -7.77 4.62 3.10
CA ILE A 260 -6.37 4.50 3.53
C ILE A 260 -6.34 4.46 5.05
N PRO A 261 -5.84 3.39 5.68
CA PRO A 261 -5.66 3.35 7.14
C PRO A 261 -4.73 4.45 7.64
N GLU A 262 -5.10 5.06 8.75
CA GLU A 262 -4.34 6.15 9.38
C GLU A 262 -3.36 5.67 10.46
N HIS A 263 -3.57 4.47 11.00
CA HIS A 263 -2.71 3.87 12.01
C HIS A 263 -2.91 2.36 12.10
N PRO A 264 -1.96 1.61 12.70
CA PRO A 264 -2.13 0.18 12.93
C PRO A 264 -3.33 -0.14 13.83
N ARG A 265 -4.00 -1.28 13.55
CA ARG A 265 -5.08 -1.77 14.40
C ARG A 265 -4.57 -2.16 15.79
N PRO A 266 -5.42 -2.05 16.83
CA PRO A 266 -5.07 -2.43 18.19
C PRO A 266 -4.64 -3.90 18.32
N ARG A 267 -5.38 -4.81 17.68
CA ARG A 267 -5.11 -6.24 17.69
C ARG A 267 -4.81 -6.73 16.29
N ARG A 268 -3.54 -7.03 16.00
CA ARG A 268 -3.08 -7.50 14.67
C ARG A 268 -2.79 -8.99 14.65
N VAL A 269 -2.82 -9.65 15.81
CA VAL A 269 -2.72 -11.10 15.99
C VAL A 269 -3.70 -11.52 17.09
N VAL A 270 -4.55 -12.51 16.81
CA VAL A 270 -5.47 -13.14 17.74
C VAL A 270 -5.57 -14.63 17.40
N GLY A 271 -5.29 -15.50 18.36
CA GLY A 271 -5.25 -16.94 18.11
C GLY A 271 -4.20 -17.28 17.05
N ARG A 272 -4.63 -17.96 15.98
CA ARG A 272 -3.78 -18.30 14.82
C ARG A 272 -4.15 -17.46 13.60
N MET A 273 -4.60 -16.24 13.83
CA MET A 273 -4.88 -15.26 12.77
C MET A 273 -3.95 -14.08 12.93
N ALA A 274 -3.36 -13.62 11.82
CA ALA A 274 -2.49 -12.44 11.77
C ALA A 274 -2.91 -11.51 10.63
N LEU A 275 -2.84 -10.20 10.85
CA LEU A 275 -3.12 -9.17 9.83
C LEU A 275 -1.83 -8.61 9.26
N VAL A 276 -1.85 -8.30 7.96
CA VAL A 276 -0.75 -7.69 7.22
C VAL A 276 -1.27 -6.61 6.27
N GLY A 277 -0.39 -5.72 5.82
CA GLY A 277 -0.75 -4.62 4.91
C GLY A 277 -1.83 -3.70 5.47
N ASP A 278 -2.71 -3.22 4.61
CA ASP A 278 -3.80 -2.31 5.01
C ASP A 278 -4.77 -2.96 6.01
N ALA A 279 -4.93 -4.28 5.98
CA ALA A 279 -5.76 -4.98 6.97
C ALA A 279 -5.20 -4.81 8.40
N ALA A 280 -3.88 -4.70 8.54
CA ALA A 280 -3.21 -4.38 9.80
C ALA A 280 -3.11 -2.86 10.07
N GLY A 281 -3.35 -2.02 9.06
CA GLY A 281 -3.17 -0.57 9.13
C GLY A 281 -1.74 -0.10 8.84
N TYR A 282 -0.98 -0.82 8.02
CA TYR A 282 0.40 -0.50 7.72
C TYR A 282 0.56 0.41 6.49
N VAL A 283 0.05 1.62 6.63
CA VAL A 283 0.23 2.73 5.70
C VAL A 283 0.84 3.89 6.45
N THR A 284 1.79 4.59 5.85
CA THR A 284 2.40 5.78 6.48
C THR A 284 1.47 6.97 6.37
N LYS A 285 1.28 7.66 7.47
CA LYS A 285 0.28 8.72 7.61
C LYS A 285 0.55 9.93 6.72
N SER A 286 1.80 10.40 6.68
CA SER A 286 2.16 11.62 5.95
C SER A 286 2.24 11.46 4.43
N SER A 287 2.62 10.27 3.95
CA SER A 287 2.84 10.02 2.52
C SER A 287 1.82 9.06 1.89
N GLY A 288 0.96 8.42 2.68
CA GLY A 288 0.01 7.41 2.19
C GLY A 288 0.69 6.17 1.60
N GLU A 289 1.98 5.96 1.87
CA GLU A 289 2.73 4.84 1.34
C GLU A 289 2.32 3.55 2.02
N GLY A 290 1.78 2.61 1.25
CA GLY A 290 1.33 1.31 1.74
C GLY A 290 1.89 0.12 0.99
N ILE A 291 2.34 0.27 -0.26
CA ILE A 291 2.72 -0.88 -1.12
C ILE A 291 3.92 -1.63 -0.55
N TYR A 292 5.01 -0.91 -0.26
CA TYR A 292 6.21 -1.51 0.33
C TYR A 292 5.92 -2.15 1.69
N PHE A 293 5.25 -1.43 2.57
CA PHE A 293 4.91 -1.92 3.90
C PHE A 293 3.94 -3.11 3.86
N ALA A 294 3.04 -3.15 2.89
CA ALA A 294 2.19 -4.31 2.66
C ALA A 294 3.02 -5.55 2.29
N ALA A 295 3.86 -5.47 1.27
CA ALA A 295 4.74 -6.56 0.86
C ALA A 295 5.66 -7.02 2.00
N LYS A 296 6.28 -6.06 2.70
CA LYS A 296 7.20 -6.32 3.81
C LYS A 296 6.52 -7.01 4.98
N SER A 297 5.35 -6.53 5.40
CA SER A 297 4.60 -7.14 6.52
C SER A 297 4.13 -8.55 6.19
N GLY A 298 3.70 -8.79 4.95
CA GLY A 298 3.34 -10.12 4.48
C GLY A 298 4.51 -11.09 4.55
N ARG A 299 5.68 -10.68 4.01
CA ARG A 299 6.92 -11.47 4.08
C ARG A 299 7.33 -11.76 5.53
N MET A 300 7.42 -10.74 6.38
CA MET A 300 7.81 -10.89 7.78
C MET A 300 6.87 -11.81 8.57
N CYS A 301 5.57 -11.71 8.36
CA CYS A 301 4.59 -12.59 8.99
C CYS A 301 4.79 -14.06 8.58
N ALA A 302 4.95 -14.31 7.29
CA ALA A 302 5.16 -15.64 6.75
C ALA A 302 6.49 -16.26 7.20
N GLU A 303 7.57 -15.48 7.26
CA GLU A 303 8.87 -15.93 7.79
C GLU A 303 8.77 -16.43 9.24
N GLU A 304 8.01 -15.74 10.10
CA GLU A 304 7.78 -16.21 11.48
C GLU A 304 6.95 -17.49 11.53
N ILE A 305 5.96 -17.64 10.64
CA ILE A 305 5.18 -18.87 10.52
C ILE A 305 6.09 -20.03 10.09
N VAL A 306 6.92 -19.82 9.07
CA VAL A 306 7.87 -20.82 8.59
C VAL A 306 8.84 -21.24 9.71
N ALA A 307 9.46 -20.25 10.38
CA ALA A 307 10.40 -20.49 11.46
C ALA A 307 9.78 -21.28 12.63
N ALA A 308 8.50 -20.99 12.95
CA ALA A 308 7.81 -21.68 14.04
C ALA A 308 7.19 -23.02 13.65
N SER A 309 7.01 -23.29 12.36
CA SER A 309 6.28 -24.47 11.86
C SER A 309 7.09 -25.77 11.86
N GLN A 310 8.40 -25.71 12.05
CA GLN A 310 9.28 -26.88 11.98
C GLN A 310 9.09 -27.68 10.67
N GLY A 311 9.15 -27.00 9.54
CA GLY A 311 8.90 -27.62 8.23
C GLY A 311 7.44 -28.05 8.02
N GLY A 312 6.48 -27.33 8.59
CA GLY A 312 5.04 -27.61 8.46
C GLY A 312 4.51 -28.74 9.35
N LYS A 313 5.34 -29.25 10.29
CA LYS A 313 4.97 -30.31 11.23
C LYS A 313 4.29 -29.78 12.50
N ARG A 314 4.53 -28.52 12.85
CA ARG A 314 3.94 -27.86 14.01
C ARG A 314 3.02 -26.73 13.55
N VAL A 315 1.86 -26.58 14.17
CA VAL A 315 0.98 -25.42 13.97
C VAL A 315 1.42 -24.29 14.89
N PRO A 316 1.87 -23.13 14.35
CA PRO A 316 2.23 -21.97 15.15
C PRO A 316 1.03 -21.43 15.94
N GLY A 317 1.27 -21.06 17.20
CA GLY A 317 0.27 -20.43 18.05
C GLY A 317 0.36 -18.92 18.07
N GLU A 318 -0.52 -18.27 18.84
CA GLU A 318 -0.56 -16.79 18.97
C GLU A 318 0.77 -16.18 19.43
N ALA A 319 1.46 -16.85 20.38
CA ALA A 319 2.76 -16.40 20.88
C ALA A 319 3.83 -16.38 19.79
N ASP A 320 3.79 -17.35 18.87
CA ASP A 320 4.71 -17.38 17.73
C ASP A 320 4.41 -16.24 16.74
N LEU A 321 3.15 -16.05 16.39
CA LEU A 321 2.73 -14.98 15.49
C LEU A 321 3.01 -13.58 16.07
N LYS A 322 2.92 -13.40 17.38
CA LYS A 322 3.28 -12.12 18.04
C LYS A 322 4.77 -11.76 17.91
N LYS A 323 5.65 -12.70 17.54
CA LYS A 323 7.05 -12.39 17.22
C LYS A 323 7.16 -11.50 15.99
N TYR A 324 6.31 -11.73 14.98
CA TYR A 324 6.19 -10.85 13.82
C TYR A 324 5.88 -9.41 14.23
N LEU A 325 4.90 -9.19 15.13
CA LEU A 325 4.56 -7.84 15.61
C LEU A 325 5.74 -7.17 16.30
N LYS A 326 6.46 -7.90 17.16
CA LYS A 326 7.65 -7.36 17.85
C LYS A 326 8.75 -6.95 16.87
N LYS A 327 8.98 -7.75 15.82
CA LYS A 327 9.94 -7.42 14.76
C LYS A 327 9.49 -6.19 13.97
N TRP A 328 8.22 -6.14 13.59
CA TRP A 328 7.62 -5.00 12.89
C TRP A 328 7.75 -3.70 13.68
N ASP A 329 7.29 -3.72 14.94
CA ASP A 329 7.28 -2.53 15.80
C ASP A 329 8.71 -2.04 16.10
N ARG A 330 9.68 -2.96 16.24
CA ARG A 330 11.10 -2.62 16.38
C ARG A 330 11.68 -1.94 15.14
N GLN A 331 11.32 -2.43 13.96
CA GLN A 331 11.88 -1.96 12.69
C GLN A 331 11.24 -0.65 12.23
N TYR A 332 9.92 -0.52 12.36
CA TYR A 332 9.14 0.56 11.74
C TYR A 332 8.37 1.44 12.73
N GLY A 333 8.25 1.05 13.98
CA GLY A 333 7.46 1.80 14.97
C GLY A 333 7.90 3.25 15.15
N ALA A 334 9.20 3.50 15.14
CA ALA A 334 9.75 4.87 15.22
C ALA A 334 9.43 5.66 13.94
N THR A 335 9.57 5.05 12.77
CA THR A 335 9.25 5.68 11.47
C THR A 335 7.81 6.15 11.42
N TYR A 336 6.85 5.30 11.84
CA TYR A 336 5.43 5.68 11.86
C TYR A 336 5.16 6.87 12.77
N LYS A 337 5.78 6.91 13.97
CA LYS A 337 5.64 8.04 14.90
C LYS A 337 6.22 9.34 14.35
N VAL A 338 7.40 9.28 13.75
CA VAL A 338 8.02 10.46 13.13
C VAL A 338 7.17 11.00 12.00
N LEU A 339 6.69 10.14 11.11
CA LEU A 339 5.83 10.55 9.99
C LEU A 339 4.48 11.12 10.45
N GLU A 340 3.92 10.62 11.55
CA GLU A 340 2.72 11.20 12.18
C GLU A 340 2.99 12.61 12.71
N ILE A 341 4.13 12.84 13.38
CA ILE A 341 4.53 14.17 13.87
C ILE A 341 4.70 15.13 12.68
N LEU A 342 5.39 14.71 11.63
CA LEU A 342 5.62 15.52 10.45
C LEU A 342 4.30 15.89 9.75
N GLN A 343 3.34 14.98 9.65
CA GLN A 343 2.02 15.29 9.11
C GLN A 343 1.31 16.38 9.93
N ASN A 344 1.31 16.26 11.24
CA ASN A 344 0.66 17.23 12.13
C ASN A 344 1.33 18.61 12.06
N ILE A 345 2.62 18.68 11.73
CA ILE A 345 3.35 19.95 11.58
C ILE A 345 3.10 20.54 10.19
N PHE A 346 3.37 19.78 9.14
CA PHE A 346 3.41 20.30 7.76
C PHE A 346 2.03 20.52 7.14
N TYR A 347 1.02 19.71 7.49
CA TYR A 347 -0.31 19.85 6.91
C TYR A 347 -1.30 20.65 7.78
N ARG A 348 -0.83 21.27 8.86
CA ARG A 348 -1.67 21.98 9.83
C ARG A 348 -2.46 23.15 9.25
N ASN A 349 -1.85 23.93 8.39
CA ASN A 349 -2.45 25.11 7.71
C ASN A 349 -1.60 25.48 6.49
N ASP A 350 -2.10 26.41 5.67
CA ASP A 350 -1.41 26.79 4.43
C ASP A 350 -0.05 27.48 4.67
N ALA A 351 0.12 28.22 5.76
CA ALA A 351 1.44 28.78 6.10
C ALA A 351 2.47 27.69 6.40
N ALA A 352 2.08 26.62 7.10
CA ALA A 352 2.96 25.48 7.36
C ALA A 352 3.26 24.69 6.08
N ARG A 353 2.27 24.53 5.17
CA ARG A 353 2.47 23.89 3.87
C ARG A 353 3.40 24.70 2.96
N GLU A 354 3.26 26.04 2.99
CA GLU A 354 4.16 26.94 2.27
C GLU A 354 5.61 26.77 2.74
N ALA A 355 5.84 26.84 4.06
CA ALA A 355 7.15 26.64 4.65
C ALA A 355 7.72 25.24 4.35
N PHE A 356 6.87 24.19 4.34
CA PHE A 356 7.29 22.86 3.98
C PHE A 356 7.82 22.78 2.53
N VAL A 357 7.12 23.38 1.59
CA VAL A 357 7.58 23.41 0.19
C VAL A 357 8.85 24.25 0.06
N GLU A 358 8.97 25.39 0.77
CA GLU A 358 10.20 26.18 0.81
C GLU A 358 11.40 25.39 1.35
N MET A 359 11.21 24.61 2.41
CA MET A 359 12.27 23.74 2.94
C MET A 359 12.74 22.70 1.91
N CYS A 360 11.88 22.24 1.01
CA CYS A 360 12.25 21.30 -0.05
C CYS A 360 13.18 21.92 -1.12
N ASP A 361 13.46 23.21 -1.09
CA ASP A 361 14.47 23.86 -1.93
C ASP A 361 15.91 23.60 -1.42
N ASP A 362 16.06 23.24 -0.14
CA ASP A 362 17.34 22.88 0.46
C ASP A 362 17.79 21.49 0.03
N LYS A 363 19.03 21.37 -0.45
CA LYS A 363 19.58 20.13 -1.01
C LYS A 363 19.74 19.02 0.05
N ASP A 364 20.04 19.38 1.28
CA ASP A 364 20.20 18.39 2.37
C ASP A 364 18.83 17.84 2.78
N VAL A 365 17.80 18.71 2.82
CA VAL A 365 16.40 18.29 3.02
C VAL A 365 15.91 17.37 1.90
N GLN A 366 16.22 17.72 0.64
CA GLN A 366 15.90 16.87 -0.51
C GLN A 366 16.53 15.49 -0.35
N ARG A 367 17.86 15.44 -0.12
CA ARG A 367 18.61 14.18 0.01
C ARG A 367 18.09 13.33 1.15
N LEU A 368 17.89 13.92 2.32
CA LEU A 368 17.35 13.23 3.50
C LEU A 368 15.98 12.62 3.24
N THR A 369 15.09 13.39 2.60
CA THR A 369 13.74 12.96 2.28
C THR A 369 13.74 11.79 1.30
N PHE A 370 14.55 11.90 0.22
CA PHE A 370 14.64 10.84 -0.78
C PHE A 370 15.32 9.59 -0.25
N ASP A 371 16.41 9.69 0.49
CA ASP A 371 17.07 8.53 1.10
C ASP A 371 16.12 7.78 2.04
N SER A 372 15.33 8.51 2.82
CA SER A 372 14.30 7.91 3.67
C SER A 372 13.22 7.20 2.86
N TYR A 373 12.78 7.78 1.74
CA TYR A 373 11.77 7.17 0.89
C TYR A 373 12.32 5.99 0.09
N LEU A 374 13.43 6.17 -0.63
CA LEU A 374 13.98 5.19 -1.56
C LEU A 374 14.53 3.95 -0.85
N TYR A 375 15.13 4.12 0.33
CA TYR A 375 15.85 3.07 1.04
C TYR A 375 15.23 2.66 2.37
N LYS A 376 14.14 3.33 2.80
CA LYS A 376 13.45 3.07 4.08
C LYS A 376 14.39 3.14 5.29
N ARG A 377 15.36 4.04 5.22
CA ARG A 377 16.30 4.30 6.30
C ARG A 377 15.92 5.58 7.02
N VAL A 378 15.75 5.54 8.33
CA VAL A 378 15.73 6.76 9.14
C VAL A 378 17.17 7.23 9.26
N VAL A 379 17.52 8.29 8.54
CA VAL A 379 18.83 8.92 8.69
C VAL A 379 18.80 9.71 10.01
N ALA A 380 19.55 9.26 11.01
CA ALA A 380 19.74 10.02 12.23
C ALA A 380 20.61 11.24 11.90
N MET A 381 20.02 12.42 11.87
CA MET A 381 20.79 13.66 11.79
C MET A 381 21.50 13.88 13.12
N ASN A 382 22.80 14.16 13.04
CA ASN A 382 23.53 14.67 14.19
C ASN A 382 23.19 16.17 14.32
N PRO A 383 22.42 16.59 15.35
CA PRO A 383 21.98 18.00 15.47
C PRO A 383 23.12 18.99 15.72
N TRP A 384 24.36 18.51 15.83
CA TRP A 384 25.56 19.30 16.10
C TRP A 384 26.43 19.50 14.85
N GLN A 385 26.00 19.10 13.67
CA GLN A 385 26.76 19.26 12.41
C GLN A 385 26.19 20.34 11.48
N GLN A 386 25.32 21.20 11.99
CA GLN A 386 24.89 22.44 11.29
C GLN A 386 25.54 23.65 11.89
#